data_a84691bbdd306ffe7ef2851cfe955e02
#
_entry.id   a84691bbdd306ffe7ef2851cfe955e02
#
_cell.length_a   1.000
_cell.length_b   1.000
_cell.length_c   1.000
_cell.angle_alpha   90.00
_cell.angle_beta   90.00
_cell.angle_gamma   90.00
#
_symmetry.space_group_name_H-M   'P 1'
#
loop_
_entity.id
_entity.type
_entity.pdbx_description
1 polymer ?
#
loop_
_entity_poly.entity_id
_entity_poly.type
_entity_poly.pdbx_seq_one_letter_code
_entity_poly.pdbx_strand_id
1 'polypeptide(L)'
;MSEYVDWPMGTRDPVGLAVLLPGQNYPATMPLLTFAGHALSQCGWRVRAVSWNAPDLSLKDTIEWVGAQLRDAVGEFDGRVLVVGKSLGTCSAHYASQHGYDAIWLTPLLGLPEVVEAMSRNAGRQLLVGGTEDPAWDFETARSISGDVVQIKDADHGMFAPDVVRTAEVHVDVTREIVRWLRVTP
;
A
#
# COMPACT_ATOMS: atom_id res chain seq x y z
N MET A 1 15.37 6.97 -13.03
CA MET A 1 15.02 7.68 -11.79
C MET A 1 13.51 7.64 -11.67
N SER A 2 13.03 7.19 -10.52
CA SER A 2 11.60 7.17 -10.23
C SER A 2 11.09 8.60 -10.08
N GLU A 3 9.94 8.88 -10.68
CA GLU A 3 9.25 10.15 -10.43
C GLU A 3 8.41 9.99 -9.16
N TYR A 4 8.63 10.82 -8.18
CA TYR A 4 7.78 10.92 -7.00
C TYR A 4 7.51 12.38 -6.65
N VAL A 5 6.37 12.61 -6.01
CA VAL A 5 5.96 13.92 -5.54
C VAL A 5 5.81 13.86 -4.02
N ASP A 6 6.42 14.80 -3.32
CA ASP A 6 6.15 14.97 -1.88
C ASP A 6 4.72 15.50 -1.69
N TRP A 7 3.98 14.91 -0.77
CA TRP A 7 2.60 15.28 -0.48
C TRP A 7 2.54 16.69 0.11
N PRO A 8 1.60 17.54 -0.33
CA PRO A 8 1.62 18.96 0.01
C PRO A 8 1.37 19.30 1.50
N MET A 9 0.96 18.33 2.30
CA MET A 9 0.72 18.51 3.74
C MET A 9 1.82 17.81 4.53
N GLY A 10 2.97 18.47 4.66
CA GLY A 10 4.08 17.96 5.47
C GLY A 10 4.05 18.45 6.91
N THR A 11 4.52 17.64 7.86
CA THR A 11 4.83 18.09 9.22
C THR A 11 6.28 18.57 9.29
N ARG A 12 6.60 19.48 10.24
CA ARG A 12 8.00 19.94 10.45
C ARG A 12 8.90 18.83 10.96
N ASP A 13 8.36 17.97 11.86
CA ASP A 13 9.07 16.86 12.47
C ASP A 13 8.27 15.56 12.19
N PRO A 14 8.45 14.92 11.03
CA PRO A 14 7.69 13.73 10.68
C PRO A 14 8.12 12.52 11.51
N VAL A 15 7.15 11.67 11.87
CA VAL A 15 7.39 10.41 12.60
C VAL A 15 8.14 9.37 11.73
N GLY A 16 8.18 9.58 10.42
CA GLY A 16 8.84 8.74 9.44
C GLY A 16 8.46 9.13 8.02
N LEU A 17 8.91 8.35 7.06
CA LEU A 17 8.61 8.46 5.63
C LEU A 17 7.61 7.38 5.22
N ALA A 18 6.48 7.78 4.66
CA ALA A 18 5.53 6.87 4.00
C ALA A 18 5.67 6.99 2.48
N VAL A 19 5.79 5.87 1.79
CA VAL A 19 5.89 5.80 0.32
C VAL A 19 4.63 5.15 -0.25
N LEU A 20 3.88 5.89 -1.07
CA LEU A 20 2.72 5.39 -1.79
C LEU A 20 3.15 4.84 -3.14
N LEU A 21 2.88 3.57 -3.38
CA LEU A 21 3.16 2.86 -4.63
C LEU A 21 1.85 2.52 -5.33
N PRO A 22 1.60 3.09 -6.52
CA PRO A 22 0.33 2.95 -7.23
C PRO A 22 0.10 1.56 -7.83
N GLY A 23 -1.12 1.30 -8.28
CA GLY A 23 -1.44 0.18 -9.16
C GLY A 23 -1.00 0.45 -10.61
N GLN A 24 -1.17 -0.53 -11.49
CA GLN A 24 -0.81 -0.38 -12.91
C GLN A 24 -1.55 0.79 -13.57
N ASN A 25 -2.88 0.85 -13.39
CA ASN A 25 -3.75 1.91 -13.92
C ASN A 25 -4.47 2.66 -12.79
N TYR A 26 -3.86 2.73 -11.62
CA TYR A 26 -4.43 3.33 -10.43
C TYR A 26 -3.41 4.27 -9.77
N PRO A 27 -3.30 5.51 -10.28
CA PRO A 27 -2.34 6.49 -9.76
C PRO A 27 -2.68 6.93 -8.33
N ALA A 28 -1.73 7.57 -7.65
CA ALA A 28 -1.89 8.04 -6.29
C ALA A 28 -2.98 9.12 -6.12
N THR A 29 -3.43 9.72 -7.21
CA THR A 29 -4.55 10.67 -7.26
C THR A 29 -5.93 10.00 -7.24
N MET A 30 -6.01 8.68 -7.37
CA MET A 30 -7.25 7.94 -7.22
C MET A 30 -7.65 7.83 -5.74
N PRO A 31 -8.96 7.72 -5.43
CA PRO A 31 -9.50 7.90 -4.08
C PRO A 31 -8.79 7.08 -3.00
N LEU A 32 -8.56 5.80 -3.22
CA LEU A 32 -7.97 4.91 -2.21
C LEU A 32 -6.60 5.39 -1.73
N LEU A 33 -5.70 5.71 -2.67
CA LEU A 33 -4.36 6.20 -2.35
C LEU A 33 -4.37 7.67 -1.89
N THR A 34 -5.27 8.49 -2.43
CA THR A 34 -5.45 9.87 -2.00
C THR A 34 -5.84 9.93 -0.52
N PHE A 35 -6.85 9.16 -0.11
CA PHE A 35 -7.28 9.14 1.29
C PHE A 35 -6.23 8.49 2.21
N ALA A 36 -5.52 7.45 1.75
CA ALA A 36 -4.40 6.88 2.48
C ALA A 36 -3.29 7.93 2.72
N GLY A 37 -2.91 8.68 1.69
CA GLY A 37 -1.91 9.75 1.77
C GLY A 37 -2.31 10.86 2.76
N HIS A 38 -3.56 11.29 2.73
CA HIS A 38 -4.08 12.27 3.70
C HIS A 38 -4.11 11.72 5.12
N ALA A 39 -4.53 10.47 5.33
CA ALA A 39 -4.52 9.83 6.64
C ALA A 39 -3.10 9.75 7.22
N LEU A 40 -2.12 9.34 6.42
CA LEU A 40 -0.72 9.30 6.80
C LEU A 40 -0.18 10.68 7.18
N SER A 41 -0.43 11.69 6.34
CA SER A 41 -0.02 13.07 6.59
C SER A 41 -0.62 13.61 7.90
N GLN A 42 -1.91 13.36 8.16
CA GLN A 42 -2.57 13.75 9.42
C GLN A 42 -2.04 12.98 10.64
N CYS A 43 -1.51 11.77 10.42
CA CYS A 43 -0.84 10.98 11.46
C CYS A 43 0.66 11.32 11.62
N GLY A 44 1.13 12.38 10.98
CA GLY A 44 2.48 12.92 11.18
C GLY A 44 3.55 12.32 10.25
N TRP A 45 3.19 11.54 9.24
CA TRP A 45 4.15 11.00 8.28
C TRP A 45 4.49 12.02 7.19
N ARG A 46 5.78 12.08 6.80
CA ARG A 46 6.14 12.64 5.50
C ARG A 46 5.70 11.65 4.43
N VAL A 47 4.96 12.10 3.42
CA VAL A 47 4.42 11.21 2.39
C VAL A 47 5.04 11.52 1.04
N ARG A 48 5.53 10.48 0.35
CA ARG A 48 5.96 10.50 -1.04
C ARG A 48 5.06 9.62 -1.88
N ALA A 49 4.50 10.17 -2.93
CA ALA A 49 3.70 9.42 -3.90
C ALA A 49 4.53 9.16 -5.15
N VAL A 50 4.78 7.89 -5.44
CA VAL A 50 5.45 7.47 -6.68
C VAL A 50 4.46 7.60 -7.84
N SER A 51 4.95 8.07 -8.98
CA SER A 51 4.23 8.12 -10.24
C SER A 51 4.98 7.28 -11.28
N TRP A 52 4.25 6.42 -11.97
CA TRP A 52 4.82 5.59 -13.02
C TRP A 52 3.84 5.28 -14.16
N ASN A 53 4.41 5.00 -15.33
CA ASN A 53 3.78 4.20 -16.37
C ASN A 53 4.46 2.84 -16.33
N ALA A 54 3.78 1.84 -15.72
CA ALA A 54 4.37 0.53 -15.53
C ALA A 54 4.68 -0.12 -16.88
N PRO A 55 5.93 -0.54 -17.12
CA PRO A 55 6.30 -1.24 -18.34
C PRO A 55 5.68 -2.64 -18.37
N ASP A 56 5.55 -3.21 -19.56
CA ASP A 56 5.16 -4.60 -19.74
C ASP A 56 6.38 -5.51 -19.54
N LEU A 57 6.46 -6.14 -18.38
CA LEU A 57 7.58 -6.95 -17.93
C LEU A 57 7.13 -8.34 -17.49
N SER A 58 8.07 -9.29 -17.44
CA SER A 58 7.86 -10.55 -16.74
C SER A 58 7.56 -10.29 -15.26
N LEU A 59 6.93 -11.25 -14.56
CA LEU A 59 6.64 -11.10 -13.12
C LEU A 59 7.91 -10.82 -12.31
N LYS A 60 8.99 -11.56 -12.58
CA LYS A 60 10.27 -11.36 -11.91
C LYS A 60 10.80 -9.94 -12.11
N ASP A 61 10.85 -9.48 -13.34
CA ASP A 61 11.34 -8.14 -13.67
C ASP A 61 10.43 -7.05 -13.10
N THR A 62 9.13 -7.31 -13.02
CA THR A 62 8.15 -6.42 -12.38
C THR A 62 8.43 -6.26 -10.89
N ILE A 63 8.70 -7.36 -10.16
CA ILE A 63 9.05 -7.30 -8.73
C ILE A 63 10.33 -6.51 -8.52
N GLU A 64 11.37 -6.77 -9.33
CA GLU A 64 12.63 -6.04 -9.26
C GLU A 64 12.45 -4.56 -9.58
N TRP A 65 11.67 -4.25 -10.62
CA TRP A 65 11.39 -2.88 -11.05
C TRP A 65 10.61 -2.10 -9.99
N VAL A 66 9.53 -2.67 -9.42
CA VAL A 66 8.74 -2.02 -8.35
C VAL A 66 9.57 -1.84 -7.09
N GLY A 67 10.42 -2.82 -6.75
CA GLY A 67 11.37 -2.71 -5.65
C GLY A 67 12.37 -1.55 -5.86
N ALA A 68 12.86 -1.36 -7.09
CA ALA A 68 13.73 -0.24 -7.43
C ALA A 68 13.01 1.12 -7.29
N GLN A 69 11.71 1.20 -7.67
CA GLN A 69 10.92 2.42 -7.47
C GLN A 69 10.81 2.77 -5.98
N LEU A 70 10.55 1.77 -5.11
CA LEU A 70 10.51 1.98 -3.66
C LEU A 70 11.88 2.43 -3.12
N ARG A 71 12.96 1.75 -3.50
CA ARG A 71 14.32 2.11 -3.10
C ARG A 71 14.64 3.56 -3.45
N ASP A 72 14.37 3.96 -4.70
CA ASP A 72 14.65 5.32 -5.17
C ASP A 72 13.79 6.36 -4.43
N ALA A 73 12.53 6.04 -4.13
CA ALA A 73 11.64 6.91 -3.36
C ALA A 73 12.04 7.04 -1.90
N VAL A 74 12.59 5.99 -1.28
CA VAL A 74 13.17 6.06 0.08
C VAL A 74 14.46 6.88 0.05
N GLY A 75 15.33 6.64 -0.94
CA GLY A 75 16.62 7.33 -1.08
C GLY A 75 17.53 7.12 0.13
N GLU A 76 18.15 8.18 0.59
CA GLU A 76 19.04 8.20 1.77
C GLU A 76 18.28 8.49 3.09
N PHE A 77 16.97 8.29 3.13
CA PHE A 77 16.20 8.55 4.34
C PHE A 77 16.57 7.54 5.44
N ASP A 78 17.11 8.07 6.55
CA ASP A 78 17.50 7.30 7.74
C ASP A 78 16.46 7.49 8.85
N GLY A 79 15.47 6.61 8.90
CA GLY A 79 14.37 6.67 9.86
C GLY A 79 13.31 5.61 9.57
N ARG A 80 12.18 5.69 10.28
CA ARG A 80 11.06 4.78 10.06
C ARG A 80 10.50 4.93 8.65
N VAL A 81 10.34 3.82 7.96
CA VAL A 81 9.70 3.77 6.64
C VAL A 81 8.41 2.96 6.70
N LEU A 82 7.36 3.48 6.10
CA LEU A 82 6.08 2.80 5.89
C LEU A 82 5.80 2.72 4.39
N VAL A 83 5.56 1.53 3.90
CA VAL A 83 5.20 1.28 2.51
C VAL A 83 3.69 1.18 2.38
N VAL A 84 3.09 1.88 1.43
CA VAL A 84 1.68 1.69 1.06
C VAL A 84 1.63 1.26 -0.39
N GLY A 85 1.43 -0.02 -0.62
CA GLY A 85 1.35 -0.60 -1.97
C GLY A 85 -0.08 -0.93 -2.36
N LYS A 86 -0.53 -0.47 -3.54
CA LYS A 86 -1.81 -0.85 -4.13
C LYS A 86 -1.59 -1.76 -5.33
N SER A 87 -2.22 -2.96 -5.33
CA SER A 87 -2.17 -3.87 -6.49
C SER A 87 -0.73 -4.11 -6.96
N LEU A 88 -0.34 -3.64 -8.16
CA LEU A 88 1.04 -3.72 -8.68
C LEU A 88 2.07 -3.20 -7.65
N GLY A 89 1.74 -2.13 -6.92
CA GLY A 89 2.60 -1.59 -5.85
C GLY A 89 2.94 -2.61 -4.76
N THR A 90 2.15 -3.67 -4.61
CA THR A 90 2.41 -4.74 -3.63
C THR A 90 3.58 -5.65 -4.03
N CYS A 91 4.04 -5.61 -5.28
CA CYS A 91 5.29 -6.26 -5.70
C CYS A 91 6.53 -5.68 -4.98
N SER A 92 6.42 -4.49 -4.37
CA SER A 92 7.45 -3.93 -3.49
C SER A 92 7.67 -4.72 -2.18
N ALA A 93 6.77 -5.66 -1.85
CA ALA A 93 6.87 -6.48 -0.64
C ALA A 93 8.23 -7.20 -0.52
N HIS A 94 8.83 -7.59 -1.64
CA HIS A 94 10.17 -8.19 -1.64
C HIS A 94 11.22 -7.23 -1.06
N TYR A 95 11.27 -5.99 -1.53
CA TYR A 95 12.18 -4.98 -1.03
C TYR A 95 11.83 -4.56 0.42
N ALA A 96 10.54 -4.38 0.72
CA ALA A 96 10.09 -4.02 2.05
C ALA A 96 10.47 -5.08 3.11
N SER A 97 10.35 -6.37 2.79
CA SER A 97 10.71 -7.47 3.70
C SER A 97 12.21 -7.57 3.96
N GLN A 98 13.05 -7.25 2.99
CA GLN A 98 14.52 -7.20 3.18
C GLN A 98 14.96 -6.13 4.18
N HIS A 99 14.15 -5.08 4.37
CA HIS A 99 14.43 -3.95 5.25
C HIS A 99 13.56 -3.93 6.51
N GLY A 100 12.62 -4.87 6.65
CA GLY A 100 11.68 -4.93 7.77
C GLY A 100 10.75 -3.70 7.84
N TYR A 101 10.39 -3.11 6.71
CA TYR A 101 9.52 -1.92 6.68
C TYR A 101 8.11 -2.27 7.10
N ASP A 102 7.48 -1.38 7.87
CA ASP A 102 6.04 -1.43 8.09
C ASP A 102 5.30 -1.26 6.76
N ALA A 103 4.13 -1.89 6.60
CA ALA A 103 3.43 -1.84 5.33
C ALA A 103 1.90 -1.82 5.45
N ILE A 104 1.25 -1.14 4.51
CA ILE A 104 -0.18 -1.21 4.24
C ILE A 104 -0.37 -1.72 2.82
N TRP A 105 -0.95 -2.91 2.68
CA TRP A 105 -1.19 -3.55 1.39
C TRP A 105 -2.66 -3.40 1.01
N LEU A 106 -2.92 -2.59 0.00
CA LEU A 106 -4.25 -2.29 -0.51
C LEU A 106 -4.51 -3.12 -1.75
N THR A 107 -5.56 -3.95 -1.71
CA THR A 107 -5.88 -4.92 -2.77
C THR A 107 -4.65 -5.68 -3.26
N PRO A 108 -3.95 -6.40 -2.34
CA PRO A 108 -2.71 -7.07 -2.67
C PRO A 108 -2.92 -8.21 -3.67
N LEU A 109 -1.88 -8.47 -4.48
CA LEU A 109 -1.88 -9.53 -5.48
C LEU A 109 -1.59 -10.90 -4.82
N LEU A 110 -2.55 -11.40 -3.99
CA LEU A 110 -2.38 -12.64 -3.23
C LEU A 110 -2.40 -13.92 -4.09
N GLY A 111 -2.77 -13.81 -5.37
CA GLY A 111 -2.60 -14.89 -6.34
C GLY A 111 -1.16 -15.09 -6.82
N LEU A 112 -0.20 -14.23 -6.41
CA LEU A 112 1.21 -14.34 -6.77
C LEU A 112 2.02 -14.91 -5.60
N PRO A 113 2.52 -16.16 -5.69
CA PRO A 113 3.27 -16.81 -4.60
C PRO A 113 4.46 -15.98 -4.12
N GLU A 114 5.17 -15.31 -5.02
CA GLU A 114 6.34 -14.49 -4.71
C GLU A 114 5.99 -13.28 -3.83
N VAL A 115 4.81 -12.68 -4.06
CA VAL A 115 4.30 -11.56 -3.25
C VAL A 115 3.89 -12.05 -1.86
N VAL A 116 3.16 -13.17 -1.81
CA VAL A 116 2.72 -13.80 -0.55
C VAL A 116 3.91 -14.20 0.31
N GLU A 117 4.92 -14.85 -0.29
CA GLU A 117 6.13 -15.27 0.40
C GLU A 117 6.92 -14.06 0.95
N ALA A 118 7.03 -12.99 0.15
CA ALA A 118 7.71 -11.77 0.58
C ALA A 118 6.97 -11.09 1.75
N MET A 119 5.64 -10.99 1.69
CA MET A 119 4.84 -10.45 2.80
C MET A 119 4.96 -11.32 4.04
N SER A 120 4.90 -12.65 3.91
CA SER A 120 5.00 -13.59 5.04
C SER A 120 6.36 -13.52 5.75
N ARG A 121 7.43 -13.16 5.05
CA ARG A 121 8.78 -13.00 5.62
C ARG A 121 9.05 -11.62 6.21
N ASN A 122 8.16 -10.64 5.97
CA ASN A 122 8.38 -9.29 6.46
C ASN A 122 8.27 -9.22 7.98
N ALA A 123 9.31 -8.74 8.65
CA ALA A 123 9.33 -8.53 10.10
C ALA A 123 8.60 -7.25 10.54
N GLY A 124 8.33 -6.32 9.62
CA GLY A 124 7.56 -5.10 9.87
C GLY A 124 6.07 -5.42 10.09
N ARG A 125 5.38 -4.51 10.76
CA ARG A 125 3.91 -4.63 10.92
C ARG A 125 3.23 -4.48 9.57
N GLN A 126 2.16 -5.22 9.35
CA GLN A 126 1.46 -5.21 8.07
C GLN A 126 -0.05 -5.12 8.27
N LEU A 127 -0.70 -4.18 7.57
CA LEU A 127 -2.15 -4.12 7.39
C LEU A 127 -2.48 -4.58 5.98
N LEU A 128 -3.34 -5.59 5.82
CA LEU A 128 -3.83 -6.03 4.53
C LEU A 128 -5.31 -5.64 4.38
N VAL A 129 -5.64 -5.00 3.27
CA VAL A 129 -7.01 -4.56 2.96
C VAL A 129 -7.42 -5.07 1.58
N GLY A 130 -8.52 -5.79 1.50
CA GLY A 130 -9.08 -6.29 0.24
C GLY A 130 -10.60 -6.29 0.24
N GLY A 131 -11.19 -6.53 -0.91
CA GLY A 131 -12.64 -6.56 -1.12
C GLY A 131 -13.17 -7.97 -1.40
N THR A 132 -14.43 -8.25 -1.05
CA THR A 132 -15.03 -9.58 -1.29
C THR A 132 -15.23 -9.87 -2.78
N GLU A 133 -15.32 -8.84 -3.63
CA GLU A 133 -15.50 -8.96 -5.07
C GLU A 133 -14.17 -8.79 -5.85
N ASP A 134 -13.04 -8.73 -5.14
CA ASP A 134 -11.70 -8.67 -5.74
C ASP A 134 -11.19 -10.08 -6.05
N PRO A 135 -11.02 -10.47 -7.33
CA PRO A 135 -10.51 -11.80 -7.67
C PRO A 135 -9.05 -12.05 -7.27
N ALA A 136 -8.30 -11.00 -6.93
CA ALA A 136 -6.92 -11.11 -6.42
C ALA A 136 -6.87 -11.28 -4.90
N TRP A 137 -7.99 -11.12 -4.20
CA TRP A 137 -8.07 -11.22 -2.75
C TRP A 137 -8.43 -12.64 -2.30
N ASP A 138 -7.66 -13.14 -1.35
CA ASP A 138 -7.95 -14.35 -0.60
C ASP A 138 -7.80 -14.07 0.90
N PHE A 139 -8.92 -14.15 1.64
CA PHE A 139 -8.98 -13.78 3.05
C PHE A 139 -8.12 -14.71 3.93
N GLU A 140 -8.12 -16.00 3.66
CA GLU A 140 -7.34 -16.98 4.43
C GLU A 140 -5.84 -16.77 4.23
N THR A 141 -5.42 -16.53 2.98
CA THR A 141 -4.04 -16.15 2.67
C THR A 141 -3.65 -14.86 3.38
N ALA A 142 -4.51 -13.82 3.34
CA ALA A 142 -4.24 -12.56 4.03
C ALA A 142 -4.08 -12.77 5.54
N ARG A 143 -4.94 -13.58 6.17
CA ARG A 143 -4.88 -13.93 7.59
C ARG A 143 -3.64 -14.74 7.96
N SER A 144 -3.11 -15.53 7.06
CA SER A 144 -1.86 -16.26 7.28
C SER A 144 -0.63 -15.36 7.30
N ILE A 145 -0.71 -14.18 6.63
CA ILE A 145 0.37 -13.19 6.55
C ILE A 145 0.36 -12.25 7.76
N SER A 146 -0.82 -11.76 8.17
CA SER A 146 -0.95 -10.74 9.21
C SER A 146 -2.16 -10.97 10.11
N GLY A 147 -2.05 -10.52 11.37
CA GLY A 147 -3.18 -10.37 12.28
C GLY A 147 -4.10 -9.19 11.96
N ASP A 148 -3.56 -8.17 11.29
CA ASP A 148 -4.26 -6.94 10.91
C ASP A 148 -4.79 -7.06 9.48
N VAL A 149 -5.97 -7.64 9.32
CA VAL A 149 -6.62 -7.87 8.01
C VAL A 149 -8.01 -7.26 8.01
N VAL A 150 -8.32 -6.51 6.96
CA VAL A 150 -9.62 -5.88 6.73
C VAL A 150 -10.18 -6.36 5.40
N GLN A 151 -11.36 -6.97 5.45
CA GLN A 151 -12.12 -7.36 4.27
C GLN A 151 -13.35 -6.47 4.14
N ILE A 152 -13.46 -5.77 3.02
CA ILE A 152 -14.56 -4.87 2.72
C ILE A 152 -15.60 -5.59 1.85
N LYS A 153 -16.82 -5.64 2.36
CA LYS A 153 -17.92 -6.27 1.66
C LYS A 153 -18.30 -5.51 0.39
N ASP A 154 -18.59 -6.23 -0.69
CA ASP A 154 -19.06 -5.74 -1.99
C ASP A 154 -18.03 -4.85 -2.74
N ALA A 155 -16.78 -4.78 -2.29
CA ALA A 155 -15.73 -4.00 -2.93
C ALA A 155 -14.91 -4.84 -3.91
N ASP A 156 -14.66 -4.30 -5.10
CA ASP A 156 -13.83 -4.89 -6.14
C ASP A 156 -12.33 -4.57 -5.97
N HIS A 157 -11.50 -4.95 -6.95
CA HIS A 157 -10.06 -4.67 -6.96
C HIS A 157 -9.71 -3.16 -6.96
N GLY A 158 -10.61 -2.30 -7.41
CA GLY A 158 -10.47 -0.83 -7.37
C GLY A 158 -10.97 -0.21 -6.06
N MET A 159 -11.56 -1.01 -5.17
CA MET A 159 -12.37 -0.58 -4.03
C MET A 159 -13.60 0.20 -4.47
N PHE A 160 -14.20 -0.20 -5.59
CA PHE A 160 -15.50 0.26 -6.03
C PHE A 160 -16.57 -0.78 -5.69
N ALA A 161 -17.77 -0.31 -5.40
CA ALA A 161 -18.97 -1.11 -5.24
C ALA A 161 -19.95 -0.82 -6.38
N PRO A 162 -20.98 -1.67 -6.61
CA PRO A 162 -21.97 -1.45 -7.68
C PRO A 162 -22.71 -0.12 -7.57
N ASP A 163 -22.88 0.40 -6.35
CA ASP A 163 -23.51 1.68 -6.07
C ASP A 163 -22.46 2.74 -5.68
N VAL A 164 -22.61 3.96 -6.21
CA VAL A 164 -21.66 5.05 -6.00
C VAL A 164 -21.63 5.54 -4.54
N VAL A 165 -22.76 5.51 -3.83
CA VAL A 165 -22.80 5.89 -2.40
C VAL A 165 -22.05 4.84 -1.59
N ARG A 166 -22.32 3.55 -1.88
CA ARG A 166 -21.57 2.45 -1.25
C ARG A 166 -20.06 2.53 -1.55
N THR A 167 -19.67 2.92 -2.76
CA THR A 167 -18.25 3.18 -3.10
C THR A 167 -17.64 4.25 -2.20
N ALA A 168 -18.35 5.35 -1.95
CA ALA A 168 -17.87 6.39 -1.03
C ALA A 168 -17.72 5.86 0.41
N GLU A 169 -18.69 5.07 0.89
CA GLU A 169 -18.62 4.41 2.21
C GLU A 169 -17.44 3.45 2.31
N VAL A 170 -17.16 2.65 1.27
CA VAL A 170 -16.00 1.77 1.20
C VAL A 170 -14.71 2.55 1.45
N HIS A 171 -14.53 3.70 0.82
CA HIS A 171 -13.35 4.54 1.02
C HIS A 171 -13.29 5.13 2.43
N VAL A 172 -14.44 5.47 3.03
CA VAL A 172 -14.52 5.89 4.43
C VAL A 172 -14.11 4.76 5.36
N ASP A 173 -14.61 3.53 5.14
CA ASP A 173 -14.30 2.37 5.97
C ASP A 173 -12.80 2.04 5.91
N VAL A 174 -12.22 1.97 4.70
CA VAL A 174 -10.77 1.74 4.53
C VAL A 174 -9.96 2.84 5.21
N THR A 175 -10.33 4.10 5.04
CA THR A 175 -9.62 5.23 5.66
C THR A 175 -9.64 5.15 7.19
N ARG A 176 -10.78 4.78 7.79
CA ARG A 176 -10.88 4.57 9.25
C ARG A 176 -9.94 3.48 9.74
N GLU A 177 -9.87 2.35 9.03
CA GLU A 177 -9.01 1.24 9.43
C GLU A 177 -7.52 1.61 9.29
N ILE A 178 -7.13 2.35 8.25
CA ILE A 178 -5.78 2.90 8.11
C ILE A 178 -5.45 3.81 9.31
N VAL A 179 -6.31 4.78 9.61
CA VAL A 179 -6.10 5.72 10.74
C VAL A 179 -6.04 4.97 12.07
N ARG A 180 -6.92 3.99 12.29
CA ARG A 180 -6.93 3.16 13.48
C ARG A 180 -5.61 2.40 13.63
N TRP A 181 -5.16 1.74 12.58
CA TRP A 181 -3.92 0.95 12.57
C TRP A 181 -2.69 1.83 12.84
N LEU A 182 -2.63 3.03 12.23
CA LEU A 182 -1.55 3.99 12.44
C LEU A 182 -1.47 4.49 13.90
N ARG A 183 -2.60 4.63 14.60
CA ARG A 183 -2.66 5.14 15.99
C ARG A 183 -2.33 4.08 17.04
N VAL A 184 -2.45 2.80 16.73
CA VAL A 184 -2.11 1.70 17.65
C VAL A 184 -0.60 1.41 17.62
N THR A 185 0.15 2.09 16.76
CA THR A 185 1.61 1.93 16.68
C THR A 185 2.28 2.67 17.84
N PRO A 186 3.12 1.99 18.63
CA PRO A 186 3.94 2.62 19.66
C PRO A 186 5.00 3.55 19.08
#